data_7efdf458293e69062439b44283446269
#
_entry.id   7efdf458293e69062439b44283446269
#
_cell.length_a   1.000
_cell.length_b   1.000
_cell.length_c   1.000
_cell.angle_alpha   90.00
_cell.angle_beta   90.00
_cell.angle_gamma   90.00
#
_symmetry.space_group_name_H-M   'P 1'
#
loop_
_entity.id
_entity.type
_entity.pdbx_description
1 polymer ?
#
loop_
_entity_poly.entity_id
_entity_poly.type
_entity_poly.pdbx_seq_one_letter_code
_entity_poly.pdbx_strand_id
1 'polypeptide(L)'
;MIRAFAALTAMIALGLCGGTAVVSAAVGSNGLGVGFIKPLAHSSVSQGFGCSSFAFEPVDRACPGGHWHSGIDLAAARGTPVMATLPGSVAVIVSATGYGLHVVIDHGGGLSSLYGHLDTALVMTGDFVTAGQVIGTVGSSGNATGPHLHFEIRRDGIAEDPRLDLTLP
;
A
#
# COMPACT_ATOMS: atom_id res chain seq x y z
N MET A 1 -8.89 -35.39 61.20
CA MET A 1 -9.52 -34.05 61.18
C MET A 1 -9.76 -33.70 59.73
N ILE A 2 -10.96 -33.88 59.27
CA ILE A 2 -11.42 -33.72 57.86
C ILE A 2 -12.05 -32.32 57.79
N ARG A 3 -11.61 -31.45 56.92
CA ARG A 3 -12.29 -30.18 56.59
C ARG A 3 -12.83 -30.23 55.19
N ALA A 4 -14.13 -30.01 55.07
CA ALA A 4 -14.95 -30.06 53.89
C ALA A 4 -14.64 -28.86 52.94
N PHE A 5 -14.67 -29.17 51.66
CA PHE A 5 -14.68 -28.16 50.58
C PHE A 5 -16.13 -27.77 50.30
N ALA A 6 -16.45 -26.50 50.43
CA ALA A 6 -17.70 -25.92 49.95
C ALA A 6 -17.54 -25.51 48.48
N ALA A 7 -18.38 -26.09 47.61
CA ALA A 7 -18.50 -25.72 46.23
C ALA A 7 -19.37 -24.45 46.10
N LEU A 8 -18.85 -23.41 45.54
CA LEU A 8 -19.59 -22.19 45.22
C LEU A 8 -19.98 -22.22 43.74
N THR A 9 -21.26 -22.44 43.47
CA THR A 9 -21.86 -22.38 42.14
C THR A 9 -22.04 -20.91 41.75
N ALA A 10 -21.32 -20.40 40.77
CA ALA A 10 -21.53 -19.10 40.17
C ALA A 10 -22.44 -19.23 38.94
N MET A 11 -23.59 -18.57 38.97
CA MET A 11 -24.48 -18.41 37.84
C MET A 11 -23.87 -17.54 36.76
N ILE A 12 -23.85 -18.06 35.52
CA ILE A 12 -23.47 -17.30 34.35
C ILE A 12 -24.68 -16.54 33.85
N ALA A 13 -24.65 -15.21 33.95
CA ALA A 13 -25.59 -14.33 33.27
C ALA A 13 -25.14 -14.17 31.81
N LEU A 14 -25.97 -14.62 30.85
CA LEU A 14 -25.80 -14.31 29.44
C LEU A 14 -26.11 -12.83 29.20
N GLY A 15 -25.06 -12.01 29.03
CA GLY A 15 -25.14 -10.68 28.43
C GLY A 15 -24.81 -10.76 26.96
N LEU A 16 -25.83 -10.67 26.08
CA LEU A 16 -25.67 -10.43 24.67
C LEU A 16 -25.19 -8.98 24.49
N CYS A 17 -23.92 -8.77 24.30
CA CYS A 17 -23.38 -7.53 23.81
C CYS A 17 -22.51 -7.84 22.59
N GLY A 18 -22.94 -7.36 21.41
CA GLY A 18 -22.25 -7.56 20.14
C GLY A 18 -20.84 -6.96 20.17
N GLY A 19 -19.87 -7.80 20.44
CA GLY A 19 -18.45 -7.47 20.31
C GLY A 19 -18.02 -7.77 18.89
N THR A 20 -17.75 -6.72 18.10
CA THR A 20 -16.97 -6.85 16.87
C THR A 20 -15.61 -7.42 17.26
N ALA A 21 -15.34 -8.66 16.86
CA ALA A 21 -14.03 -9.26 17.01
C ALA A 21 -13.06 -8.47 16.10
N VAL A 22 -12.24 -7.61 16.70
CA VAL A 22 -11.03 -7.10 16.06
C VAL A 22 -10.07 -8.29 15.93
N VAL A 23 -10.05 -8.89 14.74
CA VAL A 23 -8.99 -9.84 14.39
C VAL A 23 -7.71 -9.03 14.25
N SER A 24 -6.98 -8.90 15.34
CA SER A 24 -5.59 -8.46 15.31
C SER A 24 -4.81 -9.58 14.62
N ALA A 25 -4.56 -9.44 13.33
CA ALA A 25 -3.61 -10.27 12.63
C ALA A 25 -2.22 -9.92 13.16
N ALA A 26 -1.78 -10.65 14.19
CA ALA A 26 -0.38 -10.65 14.57
C ALA A 26 0.41 -11.15 13.36
N VAL A 27 1.19 -10.29 12.73
CA VAL A 27 2.22 -10.69 11.79
C VAL A 27 3.25 -11.48 12.59
N GLY A 28 3.05 -12.80 12.62
CA GLY A 28 4.00 -13.72 13.22
C GLY A 28 5.29 -13.67 12.41
N SER A 29 6.40 -13.45 13.09
CA SER A 29 7.78 -13.50 12.58
C SER A 29 8.23 -14.92 12.21
N ASN A 30 7.41 -15.68 11.53
CA ASN A 30 7.79 -16.99 10.98
C ASN A 30 7.66 -16.89 9.47
N GLY A 31 8.81 -16.79 8.79
CA GLY A 31 9.08 -16.66 7.37
C GLY A 31 8.30 -17.56 6.40
N LEU A 32 7.00 -17.37 6.33
CA LEU A 32 6.23 -17.62 5.14
C LEU A 32 6.13 -16.25 4.46
N GLY A 33 7.10 -15.97 3.56
CA GLY A 33 7.10 -14.75 2.78
C GLY A 33 5.76 -14.62 2.06
N VAL A 34 4.90 -13.75 2.58
CA VAL A 34 3.79 -13.22 1.78
C VAL A 34 4.49 -12.39 0.71
N GLY A 35 4.74 -13.03 -0.43
CA GLY A 35 5.43 -12.38 -1.54
C GLY A 35 4.62 -11.17 -1.98
N PHE A 36 5.29 -10.07 -2.24
CA PHE A 36 4.67 -8.89 -2.83
C PHE A 36 3.97 -9.27 -4.14
N ILE A 37 2.73 -8.83 -4.32
CA ILE A 37 1.99 -8.99 -5.57
C ILE A 37 2.28 -7.79 -6.48
N LYS A 38 2.47 -8.03 -7.78
CA LYS A 38 2.62 -6.95 -8.75
C LYS A 38 1.39 -6.06 -8.74
N PRO A 39 1.57 -4.72 -8.70
CA PRO A 39 0.44 -3.79 -8.66
C PRO A 39 -0.35 -3.73 -9.97
N LEU A 40 0.25 -4.17 -11.09
CA LEU A 40 -0.38 -4.31 -12.40
C LEU A 40 -0.10 -5.70 -12.96
N ALA A 41 -1.12 -6.34 -13.55
CA ALA A 41 -0.98 -7.65 -14.19
C ALA A 41 -0.07 -7.59 -15.43
N HIS A 42 -0.20 -6.51 -16.21
CA HIS A 42 0.58 -6.23 -17.41
C HIS A 42 1.01 -4.76 -17.42
N SER A 43 2.30 -4.51 -17.60
CA SER A 43 2.89 -3.18 -17.69
C SER A 43 4.30 -3.25 -18.26
N SER A 44 4.87 -2.11 -18.61
CA SER A 44 6.30 -1.94 -18.85
C SER A 44 6.83 -0.82 -17.98
N VAL A 45 8.08 -0.93 -17.51
CA VAL A 45 8.71 0.17 -16.77
C VAL A 45 9.05 1.29 -17.76
N SER A 46 8.42 2.45 -17.58
CA SER A 46 8.69 3.67 -18.38
C SER A 46 9.71 4.59 -17.72
N GLN A 47 9.76 4.58 -16.37
CA GLN A 47 10.76 5.32 -15.59
C GLN A 47 11.18 4.50 -14.38
N GLY A 48 12.49 4.43 -14.10
CA GLY A 48 13.06 3.72 -12.96
C GLY A 48 13.19 4.61 -11.72
N PHE A 49 13.41 3.98 -10.57
CA PHE A 49 13.76 4.63 -9.31
C PHE A 49 15.14 5.30 -9.40
N GLY A 50 15.28 6.50 -8.80
CA GLY A 50 16.56 7.17 -8.64
C GLY A 50 16.67 8.48 -9.42
N CYS A 51 17.90 8.82 -9.82
CA CYS A 51 18.17 10.08 -10.51
C CYS A 51 17.42 10.20 -11.83
N SER A 52 16.83 11.36 -12.08
CA SER A 52 15.96 11.68 -13.20
C SER A 52 16.35 13.03 -13.81
N SER A 53 16.02 13.24 -15.08
CA SER A 53 16.05 14.56 -15.74
C SER A 53 14.65 15.14 -15.97
N PHE A 54 13.63 14.51 -15.41
CA PHE A 54 12.24 14.87 -15.64
C PHE A 54 11.82 16.03 -14.73
N ALA A 55 11.48 17.18 -15.32
CA ALA A 55 11.30 18.45 -14.62
C ALA A 55 10.10 18.50 -13.64
N PHE A 56 9.18 17.52 -13.66
CA PHE A 56 8.08 17.42 -12.71
C PHE A 56 8.44 16.63 -11.44
N GLU A 57 9.61 15.99 -11.43
CA GLU A 57 10.15 15.31 -10.26
C GLU A 57 10.71 16.31 -9.25
N PRO A 58 10.79 15.95 -7.96
CA PRO A 58 11.47 16.75 -6.95
C PRO A 58 12.92 17.08 -7.35
N VAL A 59 13.31 18.33 -7.11
CA VAL A 59 14.70 18.76 -7.39
C VAL A 59 15.65 18.06 -6.45
N ASP A 60 16.67 17.40 -7.00
CA ASP A 60 17.80 16.85 -6.28
C ASP A 60 19.12 17.22 -7.01
N ARG A 61 19.88 18.13 -6.40
CA ARG A 61 21.15 18.64 -6.96
C ARG A 61 22.28 17.61 -6.94
N ALA A 62 22.14 16.51 -6.21
CA ALA A 62 23.09 15.40 -6.24
C ALA A 62 22.92 14.53 -7.49
N CYS A 63 21.76 14.62 -8.14
CA CYS A 63 21.50 13.90 -9.39
C CYS A 63 22.03 14.65 -10.61
N PRO A 64 22.70 13.97 -11.56
CA PRO A 64 23.16 14.59 -12.80
C PRO A 64 22.02 15.24 -13.62
N GLY A 65 20.80 14.67 -13.57
CA GLY A 65 19.59 15.21 -14.21
C GLY A 65 18.88 16.29 -13.40
N GLY A 66 19.33 16.58 -12.16
CA GLY A 66 18.79 17.60 -11.28
C GLY A 66 17.51 17.22 -10.54
N HIS A 67 17.00 16.00 -10.71
CA HIS A 67 15.74 15.52 -10.14
C HIS A 67 15.86 14.09 -9.60
N TRP A 68 14.95 13.73 -8.69
CA TRP A 68 14.88 12.41 -8.07
C TRP A 68 13.49 11.79 -8.23
N HIS A 69 13.42 10.57 -8.77
CA HIS A 69 12.22 9.77 -8.87
C HIS A 69 12.13 8.78 -7.70
N SER A 70 11.13 8.96 -6.84
CA SER A 70 10.97 8.21 -5.58
C SER A 70 10.31 6.83 -5.74
N GLY A 71 9.99 6.43 -6.98
CA GLY A 71 9.33 5.18 -7.28
C GLY A 71 9.73 4.61 -8.62
N ILE A 72 8.84 3.85 -9.19
CA ILE A 72 8.90 3.41 -10.58
C ILE A 72 7.60 3.76 -11.28
N ASP A 73 7.69 4.11 -12.56
CA ASP A 73 6.52 4.33 -13.39
C ASP A 73 6.26 3.11 -14.26
N LEU A 74 5.05 2.58 -14.15
CA LEU A 74 4.55 1.43 -14.86
C LEU A 74 3.54 1.88 -15.90
N ALA A 75 3.98 1.94 -17.17
CA ALA A 75 3.11 2.31 -18.29
C ALA A 75 2.04 1.24 -18.50
N ALA A 76 0.77 1.69 -18.51
CA ALA A 76 -0.40 0.86 -18.79
C ALA A 76 -1.55 1.74 -19.31
N ALA A 77 -2.52 1.13 -19.97
CA ALA A 77 -3.69 1.86 -20.47
C ALA A 77 -4.50 2.45 -19.32
N ARG A 78 -5.08 3.65 -19.53
CA ARG A 78 -6.03 4.25 -18.62
C ARG A 78 -7.16 3.27 -18.30
N GLY A 79 -7.58 3.18 -17.03
CA GLY A 79 -8.60 2.24 -16.58
C GLY A 79 -8.08 0.84 -16.25
N THR A 80 -6.79 0.53 -16.48
CA THR A 80 -6.20 -0.75 -16.06
C THR A 80 -6.33 -0.91 -14.55
N PRO A 81 -6.81 -2.07 -14.03
CA PRO A 81 -6.94 -2.30 -12.60
C PRO A 81 -5.59 -2.24 -11.87
N VAL A 82 -5.55 -1.52 -10.76
CA VAL A 82 -4.41 -1.43 -9.84
C VAL A 82 -4.70 -2.26 -8.61
N MET A 83 -3.77 -3.13 -8.22
CA MET A 83 -3.91 -4.07 -7.11
C MET A 83 -3.00 -3.70 -5.94
N ALA A 84 -3.49 -3.94 -4.72
CA ALA A 84 -2.67 -3.83 -3.51
C ALA A 84 -1.55 -4.88 -3.52
N THR A 85 -0.31 -4.45 -3.31
CA THR A 85 0.87 -5.35 -3.33
C THR A 85 0.94 -6.24 -2.09
N LEU A 86 0.44 -5.76 -0.96
CA LEU A 86 0.34 -6.43 0.33
C LEU A 86 -0.96 -6.03 1.03
N PRO A 87 -1.43 -6.79 2.06
CA PRO A 87 -2.57 -6.37 2.87
C PRO A 87 -2.20 -5.15 3.73
N GLY A 88 -3.20 -4.31 4.06
CA GLY A 88 -2.97 -3.15 4.93
C GLY A 88 -4.12 -2.18 5.01
N SER A 89 -3.92 -1.11 5.77
CA SER A 89 -4.87 -0.03 5.98
C SER A 89 -4.68 1.07 4.94
N VAL A 90 -5.79 1.54 4.37
CA VAL A 90 -5.83 2.48 3.23
C VAL A 90 -5.92 3.93 3.67
N ALA A 91 -5.18 4.80 2.99
CA ALA A 91 -5.42 6.24 2.92
C ALA A 91 -5.57 6.67 1.44
N VAL A 92 -6.67 7.35 1.11
CA VAL A 92 -6.92 7.93 -0.21
C VAL A 92 -6.68 9.43 -0.13
N ILE A 93 -5.84 9.97 -1.02
CA ILE A 93 -5.44 11.37 -1.02
C ILE A 93 -5.64 11.94 -2.43
N VAL A 94 -6.20 13.15 -2.50
CA VAL A 94 -6.40 13.88 -3.75
C VAL A 94 -5.55 15.13 -3.75
N SER A 95 -4.71 15.29 -4.76
CA SER A 95 -3.90 16.49 -4.98
C SER A 95 -4.04 16.96 -6.43
N ALA A 96 -3.99 18.25 -6.66
CA ALA A 96 -3.97 18.81 -8.01
C ALA A 96 -2.62 18.63 -8.71
N THR A 97 -1.55 18.41 -7.94
CA THR A 97 -0.17 18.26 -8.42
C THR A 97 0.50 17.03 -7.80
N GLY A 98 1.75 16.79 -8.11
CA GLY A 98 2.50 15.63 -7.60
C GLY A 98 1.82 14.33 -8.00
N TYR A 99 1.56 13.45 -7.04
CA TYR A 99 0.95 12.13 -7.28
C TYR A 99 -0.52 12.15 -7.76
N GLY A 100 -1.17 13.32 -7.80
CA GLY A 100 -2.59 13.42 -8.17
C GLY A 100 -3.52 12.70 -7.20
N LEU A 101 -4.49 11.96 -7.73
CA LEU A 101 -5.26 10.99 -6.96
C LEU A 101 -4.35 9.79 -6.68
N HIS A 102 -4.14 9.49 -5.40
CA HIS A 102 -3.29 8.38 -5.01
C HIS A 102 -3.80 7.66 -3.77
N VAL A 103 -3.43 6.40 -3.66
CA VAL A 103 -3.68 5.53 -2.53
C VAL A 103 -2.36 5.23 -1.85
N VAL A 104 -2.34 5.29 -0.52
CA VAL A 104 -1.26 4.79 0.32
C VAL A 104 -1.80 3.65 1.15
N ILE A 105 -1.06 2.55 1.24
CA ILE A 105 -1.42 1.41 2.08
C ILE A 105 -0.32 1.23 3.12
N ASP A 106 -0.71 1.31 4.39
CA ASP A 106 0.15 0.96 5.53
C ASP A 106 0.04 -0.53 5.80
N HIS A 107 1.16 -1.23 5.64
CA HIS A 107 1.28 -2.68 5.83
C HIS A 107 1.72 -3.04 7.27
N GLY A 108 1.98 -2.02 8.11
CA GLY A 108 2.54 -2.18 9.45
C GLY A 108 4.06 -2.33 9.46
N GLY A 109 4.65 -2.20 10.66
CA GLY A 109 6.11 -2.34 10.83
C GLY A 109 6.95 -1.30 10.10
N GLY A 110 6.41 -0.12 9.80
CA GLY A 110 7.08 0.93 9.02
C GLY A 110 7.02 0.73 7.50
N LEU A 111 6.44 -0.37 7.01
CA LEU A 111 6.31 -0.65 5.58
C LEU A 111 5.03 -0.05 5.02
N SER A 112 5.12 0.66 3.89
CA SER A 112 3.97 1.17 3.14
C SER A 112 4.21 1.13 1.63
N SER A 113 3.12 1.19 0.87
CA SER A 113 3.15 1.34 -0.60
C SER A 113 2.30 2.52 -1.04
N LEU A 114 2.69 3.18 -2.14
CA LEU A 114 1.99 4.30 -2.74
C LEU A 114 1.66 3.98 -4.21
N TYR A 115 0.44 4.34 -4.61
CA TYR A 115 -0.12 4.13 -5.94
C TYR A 115 -0.61 5.47 -6.47
N GLY A 116 0.22 6.13 -7.30
CA GLY A 116 -0.02 7.48 -7.82
C GLY A 116 -0.67 7.53 -9.19
N HIS A 117 -1.09 8.75 -9.57
CA HIS A 117 -1.68 9.11 -10.87
C HIS A 117 -2.95 8.36 -11.23
N LEU A 118 -3.72 7.88 -10.22
CA LEU A 118 -4.94 7.11 -10.44
C LEU A 118 -6.01 7.92 -11.20
N ASP A 119 -6.84 7.21 -11.96
CA ASP A 119 -8.08 7.74 -12.54
C ASP A 119 -9.23 7.67 -11.53
N THR A 120 -9.35 6.53 -10.85
CA THR A 120 -10.33 6.30 -9.78
C THR A 120 -9.69 5.55 -8.62
N ALA A 121 -10.12 5.87 -7.40
CA ALA A 121 -9.92 5.03 -6.22
C ALA A 121 -11.21 4.21 -6.01
N LEU A 122 -11.06 2.89 -5.82
CA LEU A 122 -12.16 1.94 -5.56
C LEU A 122 -12.22 1.53 -4.10
N VAL A 123 -11.45 2.20 -3.26
CA VAL A 123 -11.37 2.04 -1.80
C VAL A 123 -11.45 3.41 -1.13
N MET A 124 -11.72 3.45 0.17
CA MET A 124 -11.81 4.67 0.97
C MET A 124 -10.76 4.67 2.09
N THR A 125 -10.41 5.86 2.55
CA THR A 125 -9.58 6.01 3.77
C THR A 125 -10.21 5.29 4.95
N GLY A 126 -9.44 4.43 5.61
CA GLY A 126 -9.86 3.59 6.72
C GLY A 126 -10.24 2.17 6.33
N ASP A 127 -10.38 1.85 5.05
CA ASP A 127 -10.55 0.47 4.59
C ASP A 127 -9.32 -0.37 4.89
N PHE A 128 -9.52 -1.68 5.07
CA PHE A 128 -8.45 -2.66 5.10
C PHE A 128 -8.55 -3.54 3.86
N VAL A 129 -7.45 -3.66 3.12
CA VAL A 129 -7.37 -4.43 1.87
C VAL A 129 -6.51 -5.67 2.03
N THR A 130 -6.79 -6.68 1.21
CA THR A 130 -5.95 -7.87 1.07
C THR A 130 -4.99 -7.72 -0.11
N ALA A 131 -3.89 -8.46 -0.09
CA ALA A 131 -2.97 -8.52 -1.24
C ALA A 131 -3.71 -8.98 -2.51
N GLY A 132 -3.47 -8.33 -3.65
CA GLY A 132 -4.15 -8.59 -4.92
C GLY A 132 -5.55 -7.98 -5.05
N GLN A 133 -6.10 -7.35 -4.01
CA GLN A 133 -7.36 -6.63 -4.11
C GLN A 133 -7.21 -5.41 -5.03
N VAL A 134 -8.17 -5.23 -5.95
CA VAL A 134 -8.23 -4.03 -6.80
C VAL A 134 -8.58 -2.81 -5.94
N ILE A 135 -7.72 -1.78 -5.98
CA ILE A 135 -7.82 -0.58 -5.16
C ILE A 135 -8.10 0.68 -5.97
N GLY A 136 -7.97 0.62 -7.28
CA GLY A 136 -8.17 1.75 -8.17
C GLY A 136 -7.89 1.37 -9.62
N THR A 137 -7.79 2.39 -10.48
CA THR A 137 -7.46 2.23 -11.89
C THR A 137 -6.38 3.21 -12.32
N VAL A 138 -5.54 2.80 -13.28
CA VAL A 138 -4.49 3.63 -13.89
C VAL A 138 -5.11 4.87 -14.51
N GLY A 139 -4.51 6.03 -14.26
CA GLY A 139 -4.91 7.31 -14.80
C GLY A 139 -3.72 8.15 -15.27
N SER A 140 -3.90 9.48 -15.17
CA SER A 140 -2.90 10.49 -15.48
C SER A 140 -3.20 11.76 -14.67
N SER A 141 -3.59 11.61 -13.40
CA SER A 141 -3.87 12.73 -12.50
C SER A 141 -2.57 13.32 -11.93
N GLY A 142 -2.62 14.58 -11.50
CA GLY A 142 -1.43 15.27 -10.98
C GLY A 142 -0.38 15.57 -12.05
N ASN A 143 0.89 15.40 -11.71
CA ASN A 143 2.03 15.72 -12.60
C ASN A 143 2.39 14.53 -13.51
N ALA A 144 1.47 14.08 -14.33
CA ALA A 144 1.67 12.97 -15.25
C ALA A 144 1.62 13.42 -16.71
N THR A 145 2.48 12.87 -17.59
CA THR A 145 2.50 13.16 -19.03
C THR A 145 1.65 12.21 -19.86
N GLY A 146 1.17 11.14 -19.28
CA GLY A 146 0.33 10.13 -19.92
C GLY A 146 -0.10 9.06 -18.95
N PRO A 147 -0.93 8.09 -19.37
CA PRO A 147 -1.41 7.05 -18.48
C PRO A 147 -0.28 6.13 -18.00
N HIS A 148 -0.07 6.07 -16.69
CA HIS A 148 0.84 5.17 -16.00
C HIS A 148 0.46 5.07 -14.53
N LEU A 149 1.00 4.08 -13.84
CA LEU A 149 0.99 3.98 -12.39
C LEU A 149 2.36 4.39 -11.87
N HIS A 150 2.43 5.45 -11.06
CA HIS A 150 3.59 5.72 -10.22
C HIS A 150 3.49 4.82 -8.97
N PHE A 151 4.50 3.99 -8.72
CA PHE A 151 4.48 3.01 -7.65
C PHE A 151 5.71 3.13 -6.76
N GLU A 152 5.48 3.21 -5.42
CA GLU A 152 6.55 3.26 -4.43
C GLU A 152 6.39 2.17 -3.37
N ILE A 153 7.52 1.69 -2.85
CA ILE A 153 7.65 0.99 -1.57
C ILE A 153 8.42 1.93 -0.64
N ARG A 154 7.94 2.07 0.58
CA ARG A 154 8.57 2.90 1.60
C ARG A 154 8.79 2.11 2.88
N ARG A 155 9.99 2.25 3.48
CA ARG A 155 10.30 1.75 4.83
C ARG A 155 10.63 2.94 5.73
N ASP A 156 9.92 3.04 6.84
CA ASP A 156 10.00 4.16 7.79
C ASP A 156 9.86 5.54 7.11
N GLY A 157 8.98 5.60 6.10
CA GLY A 157 8.71 6.80 5.30
C GLY A 157 9.73 7.09 4.20
N ILE A 158 10.82 6.33 4.11
CA ILE A 158 11.86 6.47 3.07
C ILE A 158 11.52 5.58 1.89
N ALA A 159 11.47 6.17 0.69
CA ALA A 159 11.23 5.44 -0.54
C ALA A 159 12.46 4.60 -0.93
N GLU A 160 12.22 3.35 -1.31
CA GLU A 160 13.23 2.40 -1.78
C GLU A 160 12.88 1.92 -3.19
N ASP A 161 13.86 1.37 -3.89
CA ASP A 161 13.64 0.80 -5.24
C ASP A 161 12.68 -0.39 -5.15
N PRO A 162 11.46 -0.31 -5.72
CA PRO A 162 10.49 -1.40 -5.62
C PRO A 162 10.95 -2.72 -6.24
N ARG A 163 11.99 -2.70 -7.09
CA ARG A 163 12.57 -3.90 -7.70
C ARG A 163 13.35 -4.77 -6.70
N LEU A 164 13.63 -4.26 -5.49
CA LEU A 164 14.22 -5.06 -4.41
C LEU A 164 13.21 -6.06 -3.83
N ASP A 165 11.92 -5.74 -3.90
CA ASP A 165 10.83 -6.54 -3.34
C ASP A 165 10.00 -7.26 -4.41
N LEU A 166 10.00 -6.76 -5.65
CA LEU A 166 9.15 -7.21 -6.75
C LEU A 166 9.95 -7.51 -8.01
N THR A 167 9.71 -8.68 -8.60
CA THR A 167 10.14 -8.95 -9.98
C THR A 167 9.19 -8.20 -10.92
N LEU A 168 9.58 -7.02 -11.36
CA LEU A 168 8.83 -6.21 -12.32
C LEU A 168 9.32 -6.47 -13.75
N PRO A 169 8.51 -6.13 -14.80
CA PRO A 169 8.89 -6.35 -16.19
C PRO A 169 10.12 -5.56 -16.60
#